data_8d2eb448069eb273845137332f53f90d
#
_entry.id   8d2eb448069eb273845137332f53f90d
#
_cell.length_a   1.000
_cell.length_b   1.000
_cell.length_c   1.000
_cell.angle_alpha   90.00
_cell.angle_beta   90.00
_cell.angle_gamma   90.00
#
_symmetry.space_group_name_H-M   'P 1'
#
loop_
_entity.id
_entity.type
_entity.pdbx_description
1 polymer ?
#
loop_
_entity_poly.entity_id
_entity_poly.type
_entity_poly.pdbx_seq_one_letter_code
_entity_poly.pdbx_strand_id
1 'polypeptide(L)'
;MRQRTRYLFSGLFAALLAALLAAQAVPQKQPAGPIQDYIRKMWSVLTRSNRNLATAAVDPKFKALPDGRWPIYVPANENATLIEAGLRREMAPADFEKIEIRKLPADLGGGTVAIKDQGLLYLPRPYVVPGGRFNEMYGWDSYFIQLGLLRDNDVALAKDMADNFLYEIRNYGKILNANRTYYLTRSQPPFLTQMLLGVYRRNKDRKWLADAMPAVESYYRFWTSEPHLTPSTGLSRYYDLGDGPAPESLSAERDAQGLTHYDRVEEYYRTHKVADYEVGEFYDQKRNVLTDLFYKGDRSMRESGFDPSNRFGPFSVDIVHYDPVCLNSLLYLMEQQTAEILTILGQDAEAAPWRKRAADRAAAINRLMWDAQDGFYYDYNFAHKSVRHYPFLTTFYPLWAGIASQEQAAAVERNVAKFERPGGLATSTFESGNQWDLPFGWAPLEMIAVEGLRRYGFNADADRISQEFLSLVRDEYLKVGFIVEKYDVVRRGTDSSSIRFGYQSNQAGLGWTNAVYTRLLDELPAEKH
;
A
#
# COMPACT_ATOMS: atom_id res chain seq x y z
N MET A 1 -10.33 -52.46 24.93
CA MET A 1 -11.25 -51.32 24.65
C MET A 1 -10.53 -49.95 24.68
N ARG A 2 -9.25 -49.81 24.27
CA ARG A 2 -8.50 -48.53 24.33
C ARG A 2 -7.84 -48.13 23.00
N GLN A 3 -8.16 -48.76 21.87
CA GLN A 3 -7.56 -48.46 20.57
C GLN A 3 -8.51 -47.82 19.54
N ARG A 4 -9.81 -47.75 19.76
CA ARG A 4 -10.77 -47.16 18.81
C ARG A 4 -10.99 -45.63 18.93
N THR A 5 -10.58 -45.02 20.04
CA THR A 5 -10.82 -43.58 20.28
C THR A 5 -9.73 -42.65 19.69
N ARG A 6 -8.58 -43.18 19.29
CA ARG A 6 -7.49 -42.39 18.69
C ARG A 6 -7.66 -42.09 17.19
N TYR A 7 -8.45 -42.88 16.47
CA TYR A 7 -8.65 -42.68 15.03
C TYR A 7 -9.78 -41.70 14.70
N LEU A 8 -10.69 -41.42 15.61
CA LEU A 8 -11.77 -40.44 15.43
C LEU A 8 -11.30 -38.98 15.55
N PHE A 9 -10.30 -38.70 16.39
CA PHE A 9 -9.74 -37.33 16.52
C PHE A 9 -8.82 -36.97 15.35
N SER A 10 -8.11 -37.94 14.75
CA SER A 10 -7.25 -37.69 13.59
C SER A 10 -8.06 -37.41 12.32
N GLY A 11 -9.25 -38.02 12.19
CA GLY A 11 -10.13 -37.82 11.03
C GLY A 11 -10.81 -36.43 11.02
N LEU A 12 -11.18 -35.90 12.20
CA LEU A 12 -11.75 -34.54 12.30
C LEU A 12 -10.72 -33.43 12.03
N PHE A 13 -9.48 -33.62 12.47
CA PHE A 13 -8.41 -32.65 12.22
C PHE A 13 -7.99 -32.63 10.74
N ALA A 14 -7.95 -33.78 10.10
CA ALA A 14 -7.68 -33.87 8.65
C ALA A 14 -8.84 -33.31 7.81
N ALA A 15 -10.08 -33.46 8.25
CA ALA A 15 -11.25 -32.88 7.58
C ALA A 15 -11.35 -31.37 7.75
N LEU A 16 -10.94 -30.80 8.91
CA LEU A 16 -10.84 -29.36 9.11
C LEU A 16 -9.68 -28.75 8.32
N LEU A 17 -8.54 -29.42 8.25
CA LEU A 17 -7.41 -28.99 7.41
C LEU A 17 -7.76 -29.05 5.91
N ALA A 18 -8.49 -30.08 5.48
CA ALA A 18 -8.99 -30.19 4.12
C ALA A 18 -10.07 -29.14 3.79
N ALA A 19 -10.89 -28.73 4.76
CA ALA A 19 -11.87 -27.65 4.60
C ALA A 19 -11.22 -26.26 4.56
N LEU A 20 -10.12 -26.04 5.31
CA LEU A 20 -9.30 -24.81 5.24
C LEU A 20 -8.47 -24.75 3.96
N LEU A 21 -8.00 -25.88 3.43
CA LEU A 21 -7.36 -25.98 2.13
C LEU A 21 -8.36 -25.89 0.97
N ALA A 22 -9.61 -26.33 1.17
CA ALA A 22 -10.68 -26.17 0.18
C ALA A 22 -11.17 -24.71 0.06
N ALA A 23 -10.96 -23.86 1.08
CA ALA A 23 -11.20 -22.43 0.98
C ALA A 23 -10.16 -21.69 0.12
N GLN A 24 -9.06 -22.37 -0.25
CA GLN A 24 -8.07 -21.93 -1.24
C GLN A 24 -8.21 -22.68 -2.58
N ALA A 25 -9.24 -23.52 -2.75
CA ALA A 25 -9.51 -24.18 -4.01
C ALA A 25 -9.81 -23.11 -5.06
N VAL A 26 -8.93 -23.01 -6.04
CA VAL A 26 -9.13 -22.27 -7.29
C VAL A 26 -10.55 -22.58 -7.80
N PRO A 27 -11.43 -21.58 -7.97
CA PRO A 27 -12.78 -21.82 -8.46
C PRO A 27 -12.71 -22.56 -9.79
N GLN A 28 -13.43 -23.67 -9.91
CA GLN A 28 -13.58 -24.36 -11.18
C GLN A 28 -14.02 -23.37 -12.26
N LYS A 29 -13.35 -23.42 -13.40
CA LYS A 29 -13.55 -22.67 -14.63
C LYS A 29 -15.05 -22.56 -14.99
N GLN A 30 -15.74 -21.54 -14.50
CA GLN A 30 -16.91 -21.01 -15.21
C GLN A 30 -16.38 -20.14 -16.34
N PRO A 31 -17.03 -20.12 -17.52
CA PRO A 31 -16.65 -19.18 -18.57
C PRO A 31 -16.70 -17.77 -17.96
N ALA A 32 -15.57 -17.09 -17.97
CA ALA A 32 -15.45 -15.74 -17.43
C ALA A 32 -16.42 -14.82 -18.20
N GLY A 33 -17.38 -14.25 -17.49
CA GLY A 33 -18.22 -13.18 -18.02
C GLY A 33 -17.36 -11.94 -18.33
N PRO A 34 -17.97 -10.83 -18.79
CA PRO A 34 -17.24 -9.60 -19.04
C PRO A 34 -16.44 -9.16 -17.80
N ILE A 35 -15.17 -8.83 -17.98
CA ILE A 35 -14.26 -8.45 -16.90
C ILE A 35 -14.79 -7.28 -16.06
N GLN A 36 -15.49 -6.34 -16.69
CA GLN A 36 -16.10 -5.20 -15.98
C GLN A 36 -17.24 -5.62 -15.04
N ASP A 37 -18.01 -6.69 -15.38
CA ASP A 37 -19.04 -7.24 -14.50
C ASP A 37 -18.42 -7.95 -13.29
N TYR A 38 -17.31 -8.66 -13.52
CA TYR A 38 -16.50 -9.23 -12.45
C TYR A 38 -16.02 -8.13 -11.50
N ILE A 39 -15.44 -7.05 -12.02
CA ILE A 39 -14.93 -5.93 -11.21
C ILE A 39 -16.05 -5.32 -10.36
N ARG A 40 -17.22 -4.99 -10.95
CA ARG A 40 -18.36 -4.45 -10.20
C ARG A 40 -18.82 -5.37 -9.07
N LYS A 41 -18.87 -6.67 -9.32
CA LYS A 41 -19.23 -7.67 -8.32
C LYS A 41 -18.21 -7.72 -7.18
N MET A 42 -16.94 -7.54 -7.49
CA MET A 42 -15.86 -7.62 -6.48
C MET A 42 -15.97 -6.54 -5.42
N TRP A 43 -16.52 -5.37 -5.68
CA TRP A 43 -16.70 -4.33 -4.65
C TRP A 43 -17.51 -4.86 -3.46
N SER A 44 -18.61 -5.57 -3.70
CA SER A 44 -19.40 -6.17 -2.62
C SER A 44 -18.70 -7.32 -1.90
N VAL A 45 -17.92 -8.14 -2.63
CA VAL A 45 -17.15 -9.25 -2.06
C VAL A 45 -16.04 -8.76 -1.15
N LEU A 46 -15.39 -7.66 -1.53
CA LEU A 46 -14.26 -7.07 -0.81
C LEU A 46 -14.70 -6.11 0.32
N THR A 47 -15.98 -5.77 0.42
CA THR A 47 -16.48 -4.86 1.46
C THR A 47 -16.52 -5.53 2.82
N ARG A 48 -16.01 -4.81 3.82
CA ARG A 48 -16.10 -5.13 5.24
C ARG A 48 -16.91 -4.03 5.95
N SER A 49 -17.60 -4.43 7.00
CA SER A 49 -18.45 -3.53 7.81
C SER A 49 -18.63 -4.13 9.21
N ASN A 50 -19.30 -3.40 10.08
CA ASN A 50 -19.67 -3.92 11.40
C ASN A 50 -20.45 -5.24 11.32
N ARG A 51 -21.28 -5.42 10.28
CA ARG A 51 -22.10 -6.65 10.12
C ARG A 51 -21.28 -7.91 9.88
N ASN A 52 -20.13 -7.80 9.22
CA ASN A 52 -19.23 -8.93 8.94
C ASN A 52 -17.85 -8.77 9.59
N LEU A 53 -17.81 -8.04 10.73
CA LEU A 53 -16.59 -7.73 11.46
C LEU A 53 -15.84 -8.99 11.92
N ALA A 54 -16.56 -10.06 12.27
CA ALA A 54 -15.95 -11.35 12.60
C ALA A 54 -15.12 -11.93 11.43
N THR A 55 -15.57 -11.73 10.19
CA THR A 55 -14.80 -12.12 9.00
C THR A 55 -13.58 -11.23 8.82
N ALA A 56 -13.72 -9.91 9.02
CA ALA A 56 -12.61 -8.96 8.93
C ALA A 56 -11.54 -9.21 10.02
N ALA A 57 -11.95 -9.69 11.20
CA ALA A 57 -11.07 -9.94 12.33
C ALA A 57 -10.07 -11.08 12.07
N VAL A 58 -10.43 -12.07 11.25
CA VAL A 58 -9.54 -13.20 10.93
C VAL A 58 -8.26 -12.70 10.27
N ASP A 59 -7.12 -13.12 10.79
CA ASP A 59 -5.80 -12.78 10.26
C ASP A 59 -4.99 -14.05 9.99
N PRO A 60 -4.64 -14.36 8.73
CA PRO A 60 -3.85 -15.56 8.42
C PRO A 60 -2.42 -15.51 8.96
N LYS A 61 -1.93 -14.33 9.38
CA LYS A 61 -0.57 -14.13 9.91
C LYS A 61 -0.46 -14.45 11.41
N PHE A 62 -1.60 -14.44 12.13
CA PHE A 62 -1.64 -14.60 13.58
C PHE A 62 -2.66 -15.67 13.99
N LYS A 63 -2.65 -16.04 15.25
CA LYS A 63 -3.59 -17.01 15.82
C LYS A 63 -4.71 -16.28 16.56
N ALA A 64 -5.89 -16.87 16.53
CA ALA A 64 -6.97 -16.50 17.43
C ALA A 64 -6.55 -16.66 18.90
N LEU A 65 -7.30 -16.05 19.81
CA LEU A 65 -7.16 -16.25 21.24
C LEU A 65 -7.35 -17.73 21.62
N PRO A 66 -6.90 -18.17 22.80
CA PRO A 66 -7.03 -19.58 23.22
C PRO A 66 -8.46 -20.12 23.20
N ASP A 67 -9.47 -19.25 23.34
CA ASP A 67 -10.89 -19.61 23.26
C ASP A 67 -11.47 -19.53 21.82
N GLY A 68 -10.63 -19.24 20.82
CA GLY A 68 -11.00 -19.20 19.42
C GLY A 68 -11.53 -17.85 18.94
N ARG A 69 -11.67 -16.84 19.82
CA ARG A 69 -12.12 -15.49 19.45
C ARG A 69 -10.99 -14.66 18.83
N TRP A 70 -11.37 -13.63 18.08
CA TRP A 70 -10.45 -12.65 17.50
C TRP A 70 -10.56 -11.31 18.22
N PRO A 71 -9.44 -10.70 18.66
CA PRO A 71 -9.49 -9.40 19.33
C PRO A 71 -9.77 -8.27 18.33
N ILE A 72 -10.70 -7.40 18.72
CA ILE A 72 -11.02 -6.12 18.07
C ILE A 72 -10.63 -5.01 19.03
N TYR A 73 -9.73 -4.15 18.63
CA TYR A 73 -9.26 -3.05 19.47
C TYR A 73 -9.95 -1.74 19.12
N VAL A 74 -10.53 -1.14 20.13
CA VAL A 74 -11.14 0.20 20.09
C VAL A 74 -10.11 1.24 20.56
N PRO A 75 -10.00 2.41 19.92
CA PRO A 75 -9.09 3.47 20.37
C PRO A 75 -9.29 3.87 21.83
N ALA A 76 -8.20 4.29 22.49
CA ALA A 76 -8.20 4.60 23.92
C ALA A 76 -9.17 5.72 24.32
N ASN A 77 -9.41 6.70 23.45
CA ASN A 77 -10.32 7.83 23.66
C ASN A 77 -11.78 7.56 23.27
N GLU A 78 -12.06 6.40 22.70
CA GLU A 78 -13.44 6.00 22.34
C GLU A 78 -14.14 5.27 23.49
N ASN A 79 -15.48 5.29 23.46
CA ASN A 79 -16.29 4.56 24.42
C ASN A 79 -16.51 3.11 23.94
N ALA A 80 -15.64 2.20 24.39
CA ALA A 80 -15.69 0.80 23.99
C ALA A 80 -17.05 0.12 24.34
N THR A 81 -17.68 0.47 25.46
CA THR A 81 -18.99 -0.09 25.84
C THR A 81 -20.09 0.31 24.86
N LEU A 82 -20.11 1.57 24.40
CA LEU A 82 -21.10 2.01 23.40
C LEU A 82 -20.85 1.35 22.05
N ILE A 83 -19.58 1.22 21.63
CA ILE A 83 -19.21 0.53 20.39
C ILE A 83 -19.63 -0.94 20.47
N GLU A 84 -19.30 -1.64 21.56
CA GLU A 84 -19.69 -3.04 21.76
C GLU A 84 -21.22 -3.22 21.70
N ALA A 85 -21.96 -2.34 22.38
CA ALA A 85 -23.41 -2.39 22.35
C ALA A 85 -23.99 -2.13 20.95
N GLY A 86 -23.35 -1.28 20.15
CA GLY A 86 -23.67 -1.05 18.75
C GLY A 86 -23.43 -2.30 17.91
N LEU A 87 -22.23 -2.88 18.00
CA LEU A 87 -21.84 -4.10 17.29
C LEU A 87 -22.77 -5.28 17.60
N ARG A 88 -23.12 -5.44 18.88
CA ARG A 88 -24.05 -6.50 19.33
C ARG A 88 -25.44 -6.38 18.70
N ARG A 89 -25.87 -5.17 18.32
CA ARG A 89 -27.16 -4.95 17.62
C ARG A 89 -27.06 -5.16 16.11
N GLU A 90 -25.89 -4.88 15.53
CA GLU A 90 -25.69 -4.92 14.06
C GLU A 90 -25.26 -6.30 13.57
N MET A 91 -24.55 -7.08 14.39
CA MET A 91 -24.04 -8.39 14.05
C MET A 91 -25.03 -9.52 14.33
N ALA A 92 -24.92 -10.62 13.60
CA ALA A 92 -25.57 -11.85 14.01
C ALA A 92 -24.96 -12.34 15.35
N PRO A 93 -25.75 -12.83 16.31
CA PRO A 93 -25.25 -13.27 17.61
C PRO A 93 -24.08 -14.27 17.52
N ALA A 94 -24.19 -15.26 16.65
CA ALA A 94 -23.15 -16.26 16.44
C ALA A 94 -21.83 -15.70 15.86
N ASP A 95 -21.88 -14.56 15.15
CA ASP A 95 -20.68 -13.88 14.66
C ASP A 95 -20.08 -12.96 15.73
N PHE A 96 -20.93 -12.33 16.56
CA PHE A 96 -20.45 -11.54 17.68
C PHE A 96 -19.68 -12.39 18.70
N GLU A 97 -20.10 -13.63 18.94
CA GLU A 97 -19.40 -14.58 19.83
C GLU A 97 -17.99 -14.95 19.34
N LYS A 98 -17.64 -14.71 18.07
CA LYS A 98 -16.32 -14.99 17.50
C LYS A 98 -15.29 -13.88 17.75
N ILE A 99 -15.70 -12.75 18.33
CA ILE A 99 -14.84 -11.60 18.56
C ILE A 99 -14.77 -11.24 20.04
N GLU A 100 -13.71 -10.53 20.41
CA GLU A 100 -13.53 -9.95 21.74
C GLU A 100 -13.17 -8.47 21.60
N ILE A 101 -14.04 -7.61 22.14
CA ILE A 101 -13.81 -6.17 22.13
C ILE A 101 -12.84 -5.79 23.25
N ARG A 102 -11.74 -5.14 22.87
CA ARG A 102 -10.69 -4.64 23.77
C ARG A 102 -10.45 -3.16 23.55
N LYS A 103 -10.01 -2.47 24.58
CA LYS A 103 -9.59 -1.07 24.49
C LYS A 103 -8.08 -0.99 24.37
N LEU A 104 -7.58 -0.16 23.44
CA LEU A 104 -6.15 0.13 23.35
C LEU A 104 -5.66 0.87 24.61
N PRO A 105 -4.40 0.70 25.00
CA PRO A 105 -3.76 1.55 26.02
C PRO A 105 -3.84 3.03 25.62
N ALA A 106 -3.96 3.93 26.61
CA ALA A 106 -4.00 5.36 26.38
C ALA A 106 -2.66 5.90 25.84
N ASP A 107 -1.56 5.34 26.31
CA ASP A 107 -0.22 5.62 25.81
C ASP A 107 0.23 4.47 24.89
N LEU A 108 0.41 4.78 23.63
CA LEU A 108 0.96 3.86 22.64
C LEU A 108 2.50 3.94 22.56
N GLY A 109 3.14 4.60 23.55
CA GLY A 109 4.58 4.64 23.74
C GLY A 109 5.37 5.14 22.53
N GLY A 110 4.83 6.13 21.79
CA GLY A 110 5.43 6.58 20.54
C GLY A 110 5.46 5.50 19.44
N GLY A 111 4.67 4.43 19.62
CA GLY A 111 4.60 3.31 18.68
C GLY A 111 5.36 2.05 19.11
N THR A 112 5.88 2.01 20.33
CA THR A 112 6.66 0.86 20.87
C THR A 112 5.84 -0.06 21.79
N VAL A 113 4.52 0.17 21.94
CA VAL A 113 3.68 -0.67 22.79
C VAL A 113 3.58 -2.08 22.22
N ALA A 114 4.13 -3.05 22.93
CA ALA A 114 3.99 -4.46 22.60
C ALA A 114 2.57 -4.94 22.95
N ILE A 115 1.69 -5.01 21.97
CA ILE A 115 0.39 -5.66 22.10
C ILE A 115 0.61 -7.16 21.90
N LYS A 116 0.40 -7.94 22.97
CA LYS A 116 0.66 -9.38 22.97
C LYS A 116 -0.25 -10.14 21.99
N ASP A 117 -1.54 -9.85 22.05
CA ASP A 117 -2.54 -10.50 21.21
C ASP A 117 -2.86 -9.55 20.06
N GLN A 118 -2.30 -9.83 18.88
CA GLN A 118 -2.53 -8.99 17.71
C GLN A 118 -3.98 -9.09 17.22
N GLY A 119 -4.55 -7.97 16.77
CA GLY A 119 -5.94 -7.93 16.36
C GLY A 119 -6.28 -6.81 15.40
N LEU A 120 -7.54 -6.78 15.00
CA LEU A 120 -8.09 -5.75 14.13
C LEU A 120 -8.33 -4.46 14.93
N LEU A 121 -8.00 -3.32 14.33
CA LEU A 121 -8.40 -2.01 14.84
C LEU A 121 -9.79 -1.67 14.30
N TYR A 122 -10.69 -1.31 15.19
CA TYR A 122 -12.06 -0.95 14.86
C TYR A 122 -12.11 0.28 13.95
N LEU A 123 -12.92 0.18 12.90
CA LEU A 123 -13.29 1.29 12.01
C LEU A 123 -14.80 1.44 12.00
N PRO A 124 -15.34 2.68 12.13
CA PRO A 124 -16.78 2.89 12.30
C PRO A 124 -17.61 2.78 11.02
N ARG A 125 -16.98 2.80 9.85
CA ARG A 125 -17.64 2.82 8.55
C ARG A 125 -17.27 1.60 7.71
N PRO A 126 -18.13 1.21 6.74
CA PRO A 126 -17.76 0.21 5.74
C PRO A 126 -16.48 0.60 4.97
N TYR A 127 -15.75 -0.40 4.52
CA TYR A 127 -14.53 -0.22 3.75
C TYR A 127 -14.27 -1.41 2.83
N VAL A 128 -13.48 -1.22 1.79
CA VAL A 128 -13.06 -2.25 0.86
C VAL A 128 -11.63 -2.69 1.21
N VAL A 129 -11.43 -4.00 1.33
CA VAL A 129 -10.10 -4.60 1.52
C VAL A 129 -9.42 -4.85 0.17
N PRO A 130 -8.07 -4.93 0.09
CA PRO A 130 -7.37 -5.20 -1.16
C PRO A 130 -7.79 -6.51 -1.82
N GLY A 131 -7.93 -7.60 -1.08
CA GLY A 131 -8.32 -8.90 -1.58
C GLY A 131 -7.33 -10.01 -1.21
N GLY A 132 -7.62 -11.23 -1.63
CA GLY A 132 -6.81 -12.39 -1.28
C GLY A 132 -6.68 -12.55 0.24
N ARG A 133 -5.44 -12.63 0.72
CA ARG A 133 -5.11 -12.71 2.15
C ARG A 133 -5.19 -11.37 2.89
N PHE A 134 -5.30 -10.25 2.16
CA PHE A 134 -5.36 -8.91 2.73
C PHE A 134 -6.79 -8.57 3.13
N ASN A 135 -7.08 -8.72 4.42
CA ASN A 135 -8.41 -8.58 4.99
C ASN A 135 -8.57 -7.31 5.85
N GLU A 136 -7.72 -6.33 5.61
CA GLU A 136 -7.63 -5.04 6.29
C GLU A 136 -7.88 -3.89 5.31
N MET A 137 -8.26 -2.72 5.83
CA MET A 137 -8.24 -1.47 5.07
C MET A 137 -6.80 -0.93 5.01
N TYR A 138 -6.17 -1.00 3.84
CA TYR A 138 -4.80 -0.51 3.63
C TYR A 138 -4.78 0.95 3.20
N GLY A 139 -3.72 1.66 3.57
CA GLY A 139 -3.57 3.09 3.36
C GLY A 139 -3.66 3.52 1.90
N TRP A 140 -2.61 3.28 1.11
CA TRP A 140 -2.56 3.77 -0.28
C TRP A 140 -3.46 2.98 -1.24
N ASP A 141 -3.68 1.67 -0.99
CA ASP A 141 -4.62 0.83 -1.76
C ASP A 141 -6.00 1.45 -1.85
N SER A 142 -6.46 2.04 -0.74
CA SER A 142 -7.77 2.66 -0.62
C SER A 142 -7.98 3.81 -1.59
N TYR A 143 -6.92 4.56 -1.96
CA TYR A 143 -7.02 5.59 -2.98
C TYR A 143 -7.38 5.00 -4.35
N PHE A 144 -6.63 3.99 -4.79
CA PHE A 144 -6.87 3.35 -6.08
C PHE A 144 -8.23 2.66 -6.10
N ILE A 145 -8.59 1.92 -5.05
CA ILE A 145 -9.92 1.31 -4.89
C ILE A 145 -11.02 2.37 -4.99
N GLN A 146 -10.85 3.52 -4.34
CA GLN A 146 -11.83 4.61 -4.36
C GLN A 146 -12.08 5.13 -5.78
N LEU A 147 -11.06 5.17 -6.65
CA LEU A 147 -11.25 5.55 -8.06
C LEU A 147 -12.28 4.64 -8.76
N GLY A 148 -12.19 3.33 -8.52
CA GLY A 148 -13.15 2.35 -9.04
C GLY A 148 -14.55 2.53 -8.47
N LEU A 149 -14.68 2.73 -7.15
CA LEU A 149 -15.96 2.99 -6.49
C LEU A 149 -16.64 4.26 -7.02
N LEU A 150 -15.89 5.35 -7.16
CA LEU A 150 -16.38 6.61 -7.72
C LEU A 150 -16.80 6.45 -9.17
N ARG A 151 -16.04 5.71 -9.97
CA ARG A 151 -16.40 5.39 -11.36
C ARG A 151 -17.72 4.63 -11.42
N ASP A 152 -17.91 3.63 -10.58
CA ASP A 152 -19.12 2.80 -10.51
C ASP A 152 -20.26 3.45 -9.72
N ASN A 153 -20.10 4.75 -9.37
CA ASN A 153 -21.09 5.59 -8.68
C ASN A 153 -21.39 5.18 -7.22
N ASP A 154 -20.51 4.40 -6.58
CA ASP A 154 -20.62 4.11 -5.13
C ASP A 154 -19.90 5.21 -4.31
N VAL A 155 -20.47 6.42 -4.37
CA VAL A 155 -19.95 7.60 -3.68
C VAL A 155 -20.05 7.45 -2.16
N ALA A 156 -21.05 6.72 -1.67
CA ALA A 156 -21.24 6.50 -0.24
C ALA A 156 -20.10 5.68 0.36
N LEU A 157 -19.76 4.52 -0.23
CA LEU A 157 -18.67 3.67 0.21
C LEU A 157 -17.30 4.36 0.04
N ALA A 158 -17.12 5.10 -1.07
CA ALA A 158 -15.93 5.92 -1.29
C ALA A 158 -15.72 6.97 -0.18
N LYS A 159 -16.82 7.62 0.28
CA LYS A 159 -16.82 8.56 1.39
C LYS A 159 -16.54 7.86 2.72
N ASP A 160 -17.17 6.72 2.98
CA ASP A 160 -16.99 5.94 4.20
C ASP A 160 -15.51 5.54 4.39
N MET A 161 -14.80 5.16 3.31
CA MET A 161 -13.37 4.88 3.36
C MET A 161 -12.55 6.13 3.72
N ALA A 162 -12.89 7.30 3.17
CA ALA A 162 -12.24 8.55 3.55
C ALA A 162 -12.54 8.92 5.03
N ASP A 163 -13.77 8.73 5.48
CA ASP A 163 -14.17 8.97 6.88
C ASP A 163 -13.41 8.06 7.87
N ASN A 164 -13.13 6.81 7.48
CA ASN A 164 -12.31 5.91 8.27
C ASN A 164 -10.86 6.42 8.42
N PHE A 165 -10.28 6.99 7.37
CA PHE A 165 -8.96 7.62 7.47
C PHE A 165 -8.96 8.87 8.34
N LEU A 166 -10.00 9.68 8.27
CA LEU A 166 -10.18 10.80 9.19
C LEU A 166 -10.30 10.31 10.65
N TYR A 167 -10.95 9.18 10.87
CA TYR A 167 -11.05 8.53 12.16
C TYR A 167 -9.67 8.01 12.65
N GLU A 168 -8.89 7.35 11.80
CA GLU A 168 -7.53 6.91 12.14
C GLU A 168 -6.63 8.09 12.52
N ILE A 169 -6.67 9.18 11.76
CA ILE A 169 -5.85 10.36 12.05
C ILE A 169 -6.24 10.97 13.41
N ARG A 170 -7.53 11.09 13.71
CA ARG A 170 -7.98 11.62 15.01
C ARG A 170 -7.55 10.76 16.19
N ASN A 171 -7.46 9.46 16.00
CA ASN A 171 -7.16 8.50 17.07
C ASN A 171 -5.69 8.12 17.16
N TYR A 172 -4.97 8.10 16.03
CA TYR A 172 -3.60 7.59 15.92
C TYR A 172 -2.61 8.64 15.39
N GLY A 173 -3.07 9.83 15.03
CA GLY A 173 -2.26 10.92 14.46
C GLY A 173 -1.83 10.71 13.01
N LYS A 174 -2.18 9.58 12.40
CA LYS A 174 -1.81 9.21 11.02
C LYS A 174 -2.80 8.22 10.42
N ILE A 175 -2.76 8.05 9.11
CA ILE A 175 -3.33 6.89 8.43
C ILE A 175 -2.36 5.73 8.65
N LEU A 176 -2.88 4.60 9.08
CA LEU A 176 -2.07 3.41 9.32
C LEU A 176 -1.76 2.67 8.01
N ASN A 177 -0.69 1.87 8.02
CA ASN A 177 -0.39 0.95 6.92
C ASN A 177 -1.62 0.07 6.60
N ALA A 178 -2.24 -0.48 7.66
CA ALA A 178 -3.57 -1.06 7.64
C ALA A 178 -4.15 -1.10 9.06
N ASN A 179 -5.46 -1.31 9.21
CA ASN A 179 -6.13 -1.28 10.51
C ASN A 179 -5.89 -2.56 11.35
N ARG A 180 -4.61 -2.84 11.65
CA ARG A 180 -4.16 -3.91 12.56
C ARG A 180 -3.22 -3.35 13.63
N THR A 181 -3.22 -3.99 14.79
CA THR A 181 -2.41 -3.53 15.94
C THR A 181 -0.91 -3.50 15.65
N TYR A 182 -0.39 -4.41 14.85
CA TYR A 182 1.03 -4.44 14.46
C TYR A 182 1.43 -3.36 13.46
N TYR A 183 0.48 -2.58 12.96
CA TYR A 183 0.72 -1.42 12.10
C TYR A 183 0.56 -0.06 12.82
N LEU A 184 0.33 -0.04 14.14
CA LEU A 184 0.16 1.21 14.90
C LEU A 184 1.33 2.19 14.77
N THR A 185 2.53 1.70 14.46
CA THR A 185 3.73 2.52 14.31
C THR A 185 3.97 3.03 12.89
N ARG A 186 3.27 2.47 11.87
CA ARG A 186 3.57 2.63 10.45
C ARG A 186 2.42 3.24 9.68
N SER A 187 2.75 4.21 8.80
CA SER A 187 1.83 4.74 7.80
C SER A 187 2.04 4.07 6.42
N GLN A 188 1.49 4.66 5.39
CA GLN A 188 1.71 4.35 3.97
C GLN A 188 1.72 5.64 3.15
N PRO A 189 2.05 5.63 1.83
CA PRO A 189 2.05 6.81 0.98
C PRO A 189 0.77 7.65 1.10
N PRO A 190 0.88 8.99 1.29
CA PRO A 190 -0.24 9.85 1.68
C PRO A 190 -1.11 10.30 0.50
N PHE A 191 -2.25 9.65 0.27
CA PHE A 191 -3.23 10.00 -0.77
C PHE A 191 -4.51 10.66 -0.21
N LEU A 192 -4.54 11.10 1.05
CA LEU A 192 -5.76 11.57 1.71
C LEU A 192 -6.47 12.70 0.94
N THR A 193 -5.73 13.75 0.53
CA THR A 193 -6.35 14.92 -0.12
C THR A 193 -6.95 14.60 -1.49
N GLN A 194 -6.32 13.66 -2.22
CA GLN A 194 -6.89 13.13 -3.47
C GLN A 194 -8.22 12.42 -3.20
N MET A 195 -8.29 11.62 -2.13
CA MET A 195 -9.52 10.92 -1.73
C MET A 195 -10.63 11.89 -1.33
N LEU A 196 -10.31 12.90 -0.53
CA LEU A 196 -11.27 13.93 -0.11
C LEU A 196 -11.83 14.71 -1.30
N LEU A 197 -10.97 15.17 -2.21
CA LEU A 197 -11.39 15.88 -3.42
C LEU A 197 -12.15 14.98 -4.39
N GLY A 198 -11.78 13.70 -4.50
CA GLY A 198 -12.50 12.71 -5.30
C GLY A 198 -13.97 12.59 -4.88
N VAL A 199 -14.23 12.44 -3.58
CA VAL A 199 -15.58 12.41 -3.00
C VAL A 199 -16.29 13.75 -3.18
N TYR A 200 -15.61 14.86 -2.83
CA TYR A 200 -16.18 16.20 -2.94
C TYR A 200 -16.64 16.55 -4.36
N ARG A 201 -15.88 16.17 -5.38
CA ARG A 201 -16.26 16.40 -6.79
C ARG A 201 -17.58 15.73 -7.16
N ARG A 202 -17.99 14.68 -6.44
CA ARG A 202 -19.24 13.95 -6.65
C ARG A 202 -20.40 14.49 -5.79
N ASN A 203 -20.19 14.73 -4.51
CA ASN A 203 -21.25 15.08 -3.56
C ASN A 203 -21.38 16.58 -3.27
N LYS A 204 -20.34 17.39 -3.55
CA LYS A 204 -20.28 18.84 -3.30
C LYS A 204 -20.50 19.25 -1.83
N ASP A 205 -20.28 18.35 -0.88
CA ASP A 205 -20.45 18.61 0.55
C ASP A 205 -19.29 19.44 1.11
N ARG A 206 -19.46 20.76 1.10
CA ARG A 206 -18.47 21.73 1.63
C ARG A 206 -18.28 21.59 3.14
N LYS A 207 -19.39 21.26 3.87
CA LYS A 207 -19.30 21.12 5.32
C LYS A 207 -18.42 19.93 5.68
N TRP A 208 -18.65 18.78 5.06
CA TRP A 208 -17.82 17.60 5.26
C TRP A 208 -16.35 17.87 4.94
N LEU A 209 -16.07 18.60 3.86
CA LEU A 209 -14.74 18.97 3.46
C LEU A 209 -14.08 19.89 4.50
N ALA A 210 -14.83 20.86 5.07
CA ALA A 210 -14.34 21.72 6.15
C ALA A 210 -14.06 20.93 7.44
N ASP A 211 -14.94 19.99 7.78
CA ASP A 211 -14.80 19.13 8.97
C ASP A 211 -13.56 18.20 8.88
N ALA A 212 -13.06 17.93 7.67
CA ALA A 212 -11.86 17.12 7.43
C ALA A 212 -10.54 17.90 7.65
N MET A 213 -10.54 19.23 7.57
CA MET A 213 -9.32 20.04 7.56
C MET A 213 -8.41 19.84 8.78
N PRO A 214 -8.91 19.75 10.03
CA PRO A 214 -8.03 19.49 11.17
C PRO A 214 -7.26 18.17 11.07
N ALA A 215 -7.87 17.13 10.48
CA ALA A 215 -7.22 15.86 10.25
C ALA A 215 -6.18 15.95 9.11
N VAL A 216 -6.48 16.68 8.03
CA VAL A 216 -5.53 16.96 6.94
C VAL A 216 -4.27 17.64 7.49
N GLU A 217 -4.43 18.69 8.30
CA GLU A 217 -3.31 19.41 8.92
C GLU A 217 -2.51 18.54 9.89
N SER A 218 -3.20 17.70 10.67
CA SER A 218 -2.55 16.76 11.60
C SER A 218 -1.72 15.73 10.84
N TYR A 219 -2.26 15.15 9.77
CA TYR A 219 -1.57 14.16 8.95
C TYR A 219 -0.40 14.77 8.16
N TYR A 220 -0.55 16.02 7.70
CA TYR A 220 0.55 16.76 7.09
C TYR A 220 1.71 16.98 8.10
N ARG A 221 1.41 17.37 9.35
CA ARG A 221 2.43 17.50 10.40
C ARG A 221 3.15 16.18 10.70
N PHE A 222 2.45 15.04 10.68
CA PHE A 222 3.09 13.73 10.83
C PHE A 222 4.21 13.53 9.79
N TRP A 223 3.96 13.85 8.53
CA TRP A 223 4.95 13.70 7.46
C TRP A 223 6.02 14.78 7.43
N THR A 224 5.77 15.95 8.00
CA THR A 224 6.67 17.13 7.94
C THR A 224 7.26 17.51 9.29
N SER A 225 7.26 16.58 10.24
CA SER A 225 7.97 16.67 11.53
C SER A 225 8.96 15.53 11.65
N GLU A 226 9.99 15.71 12.48
CA GLU A 226 10.92 14.62 12.78
C GLU A 226 10.16 13.43 13.43
N PRO A 227 10.53 12.18 13.09
CA PRO A 227 11.69 11.77 12.29
C PRO A 227 11.44 11.71 10.77
N HIS A 228 10.21 11.98 10.27
CA HIS A 228 9.91 11.97 8.83
C HIS A 228 10.52 13.17 8.10
N LEU A 229 10.57 14.34 8.72
CA LEU A 229 11.24 15.51 8.15
C LEU A 229 12.76 15.28 8.11
N THR A 230 13.39 15.58 6.98
CA THR A 230 14.84 15.69 6.81
C THR A 230 15.25 17.14 6.90
N PRO A 231 15.78 17.63 8.04
CA PRO A 231 16.04 19.07 8.24
C PRO A 231 17.04 19.66 7.23
N SER A 232 18.00 18.85 6.76
CA SER A 232 19.04 19.32 5.83
C SER A 232 18.53 19.62 4.42
N THR A 233 17.42 19.02 4.01
CA THR A 233 16.82 19.21 2.68
C THR A 233 15.50 19.95 2.73
N GLY A 234 14.80 19.92 3.86
CA GLY A 234 13.41 20.37 4.02
C GLY A 234 12.40 19.42 3.40
N LEU A 235 12.84 18.24 2.93
CA LEU A 235 12.02 17.18 2.37
C LEU A 235 11.65 16.15 3.44
N SER A 236 10.95 15.10 3.03
CA SER A 236 10.48 14.06 3.94
C SER A 236 10.94 12.68 3.48
N ARG A 237 11.08 11.78 4.46
CA ARG A 237 11.45 10.37 4.27
C ARG A 237 10.42 9.44 4.88
N TYR A 238 10.43 8.18 4.47
CA TYR A 238 9.73 7.11 5.19
C TYR A 238 10.53 6.73 6.45
N TYR A 239 9.84 6.61 7.58
CA TYR A 239 10.48 6.28 8.85
C TYR A 239 9.46 5.69 9.84
N ASP A 240 9.29 4.36 9.81
CA ASP A 240 8.41 3.67 10.77
C ASP A 240 8.87 3.96 12.22
N LEU A 241 7.93 4.35 13.09
CA LEU A 241 8.23 4.71 14.47
C LEU A 241 8.54 3.50 15.37
N GLY A 242 8.22 2.27 14.92
CA GLY A 242 8.45 1.03 15.68
C GLY A 242 9.90 0.57 15.64
N ASP A 243 10.25 -0.30 16.57
CA ASP A 243 11.60 -0.89 16.70
C ASP A 243 11.56 -2.41 16.53
N GLY A 244 12.74 -2.99 16.25
CA GLY A 244 12.93 -4.42 16.05
C GLY A 244 12.21 -4.98 14.80
N PRO A 245 12.18 -6.30 14.65
CA PRO A 245 11.60 -6.96 13.49
C PRO A 245 10.10 -6.64 13.33
N ALA A 246 9.64 -6.52 12.09
CA ALA A 246 8.23 -6.32 11.80
C ALA A 246 7.41 -7.57 12.17
N PRO A 247 6.37 -7.46 13.03
CA PRO A 247 5.65 -8.64 13.54
C PRO A 247 5.00 -9.48 12.42
N GLU A 248 4.48 -8.83 11.39
CA GLU A 248 3.90 -9.51 10.22
C GLU A 248 4.93 -10.30 9.42
N SER A 249 6.21 -9.89 9.45
CA SER A 249 7.30 -10.59 8.76
C SER A 249 7.82 -11.78 9.56
N LEU A 250 7.78 -11.70 10.90
CA LEU A 250 8.09 -12.84 11.78
C LEU A 250 7.04 -13.95 11.67
N SER A 251 5.78 -13.56 11.43
CA SER A 251 4.64 -14.48 11.31
C SER A 251 4.42 -14.94 9.87
N ALA A 252 5.12 -14.35 8.89
CA ALA A 252 4.99 -14.68 7.48
C ALA A 252 5.45 -16.11 7.17
N GLU A 253 5.11 -16.54 5.96
CA GLU A 253 5.45 -17.87 5.45
C GLU A 253 6.95 -18.18 5.61
N ARG A 254 7.23 -19.37 6.13
CA ARG A 254 8.57 -19.95 6.07
C ARG A 254 8.76 -20.60 4.71
N ASP A 255 9.96 -20.56 4.21
CA ASP A 255 10.29 -21.26 2.96
C ASP A 255 10.33 -22.80 3.16
N ALA A 256 10.63 -23.53 2.08
CA ALA A 256 10.72 -25.00 2.11
C ALA A 256 11.78 -25.54 3.08
N GLN A 257 12.76 -24.71 3.47
CA GLN A 257 13.81 -25.01 4.45
C GLN A 257 13.40 -24.60 5.86
N GLY A 258 12.24 -24.00 6.05
CA GLY A 258 11.74 -23.51 7.33
C GLY A 258 12.32 -22.16 7.76
N LEU A 259 13.03 -21.47 6.86
CA LEU A 259 13.66 -20.19 7.14
C LEU A 259 12.65 -19.03 7.09
N THR A 260 12.78 -18.10 8.02
CA THR A 260 12.05 -16.83 8.00
C THR A 260 12.62 -15.87 6.96
N HIS A 261 11.93 -14.75 6.72
CA HIS A 261 12.47 -13.67 5.91
C HIS A 261 13.83 -13.19 6.42
N TYR A 262 13.96 -12.99 7.73
CA TYR A 262 15.20 -12.47 8.32
C TYR A 262 16.35 -13.50 8.30
N ASP A 263 16.07 -14.79 8.46
CA ASP A 263 17.09 -15.85 8.31
C ASP A 263 17.69 -15.82 6.89
N ARG A 264 16.85 -15.64 5.86
CA ARG A 264 17.30 -15.51 4.45
C ARG A 264 18.11 -14.25 4.20
N VAL A 265 17.77 -13.15 4.87
CA VAL A 265 18.53 -11.88 4.79
C VAL A 265 19.91 -12.05 5.42
N GLU A 266 20.02 -12.67 6.60
CA GLU A 266 21.31 -12.96 7.24
C GLU A 266 22.17 -13.87 6.36
N GLU A 267 21.58 -14.91 5.75
CA GLU A 267 22.27 -15.76 4.79
C GLU A 267 22.75 -14.99 3.57
N TYR A 268 21.95 -14.06 3.05
CA TYR A 268 22.34 -13.21 1.94
C TYR A 268 23.58 -12.37 2.27
N TYR A 269 23.61 -11.70 3.42
CA TYR A 269 24.78 -10.91 3.84
C TYR A 269 26.05 -11.75 4.06
N ARG A 270 25.90 -13.01 4.47
CA ARG A 270 27.06 -13.93 4.59
C ARG A 270 27.62 -14.37 3.25
N THR A 271 26.77 -14.45 2.22
CA THR A 271 27.12 -15.09 0.95
C THR A 271 27.32 -14.10 -0.20
N HIS A 272 26.87 -12.86 -0.06
CA HIS A 272 26.93 -11.84 -1.09
C HIS A 272 27.69 -10.61 -0.60
N LYS A 273 28.51 -10.03 -1.49
CA LYS A 273 29.11 -8.72 -1.25
C LYS A 273 28.09 -7.63 -1.65
N VAL A 274 27.76 -6.78 -0.71
CA VAL A 274 26.94 -5.59 -0.93
C VAL A 274 27.84 -4.37 -1.02
N ALA A 275 27.65 -3.57 -2.06
CA ALA A 275 28.41 -2.34 -2.31
C ALA A 275 27.52 -1.09 -2.36
N ASP A 276 26.21 -1.25 -2.17
CA ASP A 276 25.22 -0.18 -2.29
C ASP A 276 25.19 0.75 -1.08
N TYR A 277 25.61 0.25 0.08
CA TYR A 277 25.65 0.95 1.38
C TYR A 277 26.67 0.31 2.32
N GLU A 278 26.95 0.96 3.44
CA GLU A 278 27.84 0.45 4.49
C GLU A 278 27.16 -0.71 5.24
N VAL A 279 27.48 -1.94 4.84
CA VAL A 279 26.83 -3.17 5.39
C VAL A 279 26.92 -3.25 6.90
N GLY A 280 28.04 -2.79 7.50
CA GLY A 280 28.25 -2.84 8.95
C GLY A 280 27.23 -2.05 9.77
N GLU A 281 26.51 -1.10 9.17
CA GLU A 281 25.41 -0.39 9.83
C GLU A 281 24.17 -1.28 9.98
N PHE A 282 23.94 -2.21 9.05
CA PHE A 282 22.74 -3.05 8.96
C PHE A 282 22.95 -4.49 9.41
N TYR A 283 24.19 -4.98 9.39
CA TYR A 283 24.52 -6.35 9.73
C TYR A 283 25.85 -6.46 10.48
N ASP A 284 25.81 -6.97 11.72
CA ASP A 284 27.00 -7.30 12.50
C ASP A 284 27.56 -8.65 12.03
N GLN A 285 28.55 -8.58 11.18
CA GLN A 285 29.18 -9.78 10.61
C GLN A 285 29.86 -10.68 11.65
N LYS A 286 30.37 -10.10 12.76
CA LYS A 286 31.06 -10.87 13.82
C LYS A 286 30.06 -11.68 14.64
N ARG A 287 28.91 -11.10 14.93
CA ARG A 287 27.84 -11.72 15.73
C ARG A 287 26.85 -12.48 14.86
N ASN A 288 26.89 -12.30 13.54
CA ASN A 288 25.95 -12.84 12.57
C ASN A 288 24.49 -12.48 12.91
N VAL A 289 24.24 -11.19 13.16
CA VAL A 289 22.89 -10.68 13.49
C VAL A 289 22.60 -9.39 12.74
N LEU A 290 21.34 -9.18 12.42
CA LEU A 290 20.82 -7.92 11.91
C LEU A 290 20.83 -6.86 13.02
N THR A 291 21.14 -5.61 12.68
CA THR A 291 21.18 -4.49 13.63
C THR A 291 19.80 -3.86 13.82
N ASP A 292 19.67 -3.01 14.84
CA ASP A 292 18.46 -2.20 15.03
C ASP A 292 18.19 -1.29 13.82
N LEU A 293 19.24 -0.77 13.18
CA LEU A 293 19.10 0.06 11.98
C LEU A 293 18.59 -0.76 10.78
N PHE A 294 18.98 -2.05 10.67
CA PHE A 294 18.38 -2.93 9.67
C PHE A 294 16.87 -3.01 9.84
N TYR A 295 16.40 -3.30 11.05
CA TYR A 295 14.96 -3.40 11.32
C TYR A 295 14.24 -2.07 11.08
N LYS A 296 14.87 -0.94 11.42
CA LYS A 296 14.33 0.39 11.12
C LYS A 296 14.21 0.61 9.61
N GLY A 297 15.21 0.21 8.85
CA GLY A 297 15.19 0.26 7.38
C GLY A 297 14.13 -0.63 6.77
N ASP A 298 14.04 -1.91 7.20
CA ASP A 298 13.03 -2.86 6.74
C ASP A 298 11.60 -2.35 7.01
N ARG A 299 11.34 -1.83 8.20
CA ARG A 299 10.05 -1.22 8.55
C ARG A 299 9.73 0.02 7.73
N SER A 300 10.72 0.88 7.49
CA SER A 300 10.55 2.11 6.71
C SER A 300 10.36 1.82 5.21
N MET A 301 11.02 0.79 4.70
CA MET A 301 10.78 0.27 3.36
C MET A 301 9.32 -0.19 3.20
N ARG A 302 8.77 -0.89 4.20
CA ARG A 302 7.36 -1.31 4.21
C ARG A 302 6.39 -0.13 4.32
N GLU A 303 6.77 0.96 5.02
CA GLU A 303 5.99 2.20 5.05
C GLU A 303 5.88 2.83 3.65
N SER A 304 6.89 2.63 2.80
CA SER A 304 6.87 3.13 1.42
C SER A 304 5.87 2.42 0.51
N GLY A 305 5.41 1.23 0.88
CA GLY A 305 4.54 0.38 0.07
C GLY A 305 5.28 -0.44 -1.01
N PHE A 306 6.60 -0.26 -1.19
CA PHE A 306 7.43 -0.98 -2.18
C PHE A 306 8.24 -2.12 -1.54
N ASP A 307 7.54 -3.04 -0.90
CA ASP A 307 8.12 -4.05 0.00
C ASP A 307 8.14 -5.48 -0.60
N PRO A 308 9.35 -6.03 -0.87
CA PRO A 308 10.64 -5.38 -0.98
C PRO A 308 11.05 -5.04 -2.43
N SER A 309 12.06 -4.20 -2.53
CA SER A 309 12.77 -3.88 -3.77
C SER A 309 14.27 -3.70 -3.49
N ASN A 310 15.09 -3.53 -4.52
CA ASN A 310 16.49 -3.09 -4.38
C ASN A 310 16.67 -1.58 -4.62
N ARG A 311 15.57 -0.83 -4.61
CA ARG A 311 15.58 0.61 -4.90
C ARG A 311 16.58 1.39 -4.04
N PHE A 312 16.75 1.02 -2.79
CA PHE A 312 17.73 1.60 -1.87
C PHE A 312 18.82 0.58 -1.46
N GLY A 313 19.31 -0.19 -2.43
CA GLY A 313 20.19 -1.32 -2.20
C GLY A 313 19.44 -2.59 -1.76
N PRO A 314 20.15 -3.71 -1.53
CA PRO A 314 19.53 -4.95 -1.12
C PRO A 314 18.54 -4.77 0.04
N PHE A 315 17.34 -5.30 -0.11
CA PHE A 315 16.21 -5.18 0.82
C PHE A 315 15.69 -3.74 1.03
N SER A 316 16.23 -2.76 0.31
CA SER A 316 15.91 -1.33 0.46
C SER A 316 16.05 -0.78 1.89
N VAL A 317 16.90 -1.38 2.72
CA VAL A 317 17.03 -0.96 4.13
C VAL A 317 17.72 0.39 4.30
N ASP A 318 18.51 0.81 3.32
CA ASP A 318 19.16 2.14 3.32
C ASP A 318 18.17 3.31 3.09
N ILE A 319 16.87 3.02 2.87
CA ILE A 319 15.80 4.01 2.71
C ILE A 319 15.78 5.06 3.84
N VAL A 320 16.26 4.71 5.03
CA VAL A 320 16.35 5.63 6.18
C VAL A 320 17.25 6.84 5.94
N HIS A 321 18.13 6.78 4.94
CA HIS A 321 19.03 7.86 4.54
C HIS A 321 18.58 8.60 3.27
N TYR A 322 17.36 8.33 2.80
CA TYR A 322 16.86 8.91 1.55
C TYR A 322 15.60 9.75 1.74
N ASP A 323 15.51 10.80 0.93
CA ASP A 323 14.28 11.51 0.63
C ASP A 323 13.71 10.91 -0.67
N PRO A 324 12.65 10.06 -0.62
CA PRO A 324 12.10 9.43 -1.81
C PRO A 324 11.30 10.41 -2.67
N VAL A 325 11.49 10.34 -3.99
CA VAL A 325 10.81 11.23 -4.94
C VAL A 325 9.29 11.05 -4.92
N CYS A 326 8.81 9.82 -4.75
CA CYS A 326 7.37 9.51 -4.68
C CYS A 326 6.71 10.16 -3.45
N LEU A 327 7.28 10.02 -2.25
CA LEU A 327 6.74 10.64 -1.05
C LEU A 327 6.67 12.16 -1.18
N ASN A 328 7.76 12.77 -1.65
CA ASN A 328 7.83 14.22 -1.76
C ASN A 328 6.91 14.78 -2.87
N SER A 329 6.66 14.02 -3.94
CA SER A 329 5.65 14.35 -4.95
C SER A 329 4.23 14.27 -4.38
N LEU A 330 3.93 13.28 -3.53
CA LEU A 330 2.64 13.15 -2.85
C LEU A 330 2.42 14.27 -1.83
N LEU A 331 3.44 14.67 -1.09
CA LEU A 331 3.35 15.80 -0.16
C LEU A 331 3.17 17.12 -0.89
N TYR A 332 3.83 17.31 -2.05
CA TYR A 332 3.55 18.45 -2.94
C TYR A 332 2.07 18.48 -3.35
N LEU A 333 1.50 17.34 -3.77
CA LEU A 333 0.09 17.26 -4.10
C LEU A 333 -0.79 17.54 -2.89
N MET A 334 -0.44 17.04 -1.71
CA MET A 334 -1.16 17.31 -0.49
C MET A 334 -1.18 18.82 -0.16
N GLU A 335 -0.06 19.51 -0.36
CA GLU A 335 0.05 20.95 -0.19
C GLU A 335 -0.81 21.73 -1.21
N GLN A 336 -0.73 21.38 -2.49
CA GLN A 336 -1.55 21.98 -3.55
C GLN A 336 -3.05 21.76 -3.34
N GLN A 337 -3.43 20.55 -3.02
CA GLN A 337 -4.83 20.17 -2.84
C GLN A 337 -5.42 20.72 -1.52
N THR A 338 -4.61 20.86 -0.48
CA THR A 338 -5.04 21.56 0.73
C THR A 338 -5.34 23.03 0.40
N ALA A 339 -4.51 23.69 -0.40
CA ALA A 339 -4.80 25.04 -0.88
C ALA A 339 -6.07 25.09 -1.76
N GLU A 340 -6.29 24.07 -2.64
CA GLU A 340 -7.53 23.94 -3.41
C GLU A 340 -8.75 23.82 -2.49
N ILE A 341 -8.69 22.96 -1.47
CA ILE A 341 -9.76 22.78 -0.50
C ILE A 341 -10.07 24.10 0.22
N LEU A 342 -9.07 24.79 0.71
CA LEU A 342 -9.25 26.08 1.38
C LEU A 342 -9.88 27.12 0.46
N THR A 343 -9.49 27.16 -0.82
CA THR A 343 -10.13 28.04 -1.82
C THR A 343 -11.60 27.66 -2.05
N ILE A 344 -11.92 26.36 -2.16
CA ILE A 344 -13.32 25.87 -2.23
C ILE A 344 -14.12 26.36 -1.02
N LEU A 345 -13.51 26.40 0.16
CA LEU A 345 -14.14 26.84 1.40
C LEU A 345 -14.22 28.37 1.53
N GLY A 346 -13.62 29.15 0.63
CA GLY A 346 -13.56 30.60 0.67
C GLY A 346 -12.50 31.15 1.62
N GLN A 347 -11.47 30.35 1.93
CA GLN A 347 -10.38 30.65 2.86
C GLN A 347 -9.07 30.90 2.08
N ASP A 348 -9.08 31.88 1.17
CA ASP A 348 -7.94 32.13 0.27
C ASP A 348 -6.69 32.64 1.00
N ALA A 349 -6.86 33.34 2.11
CA ALA A 349 -5.74 33.81 2.94
C ALA A 349 -4.98 32.63 3.55
N GLU A 350 -5.70 31.62 4.03
CA GLU A 350 -5.16 30.38 4.60
C GLU A 350 -4.58 29.46 3.50
N ALA A 351 -5.06 29.55 2.27
CA ALA A 351 -4.54 28.79 1.13
C ALA A 351 -3.15 29.25 0.67
N ALA A 352 -2.82 30.54 0.83
CA ALA A 352 -1.56 31.11 0.34
C ALA A 352 -0.31 30.47 0.95
N PRO A 353 -0.20 30.21 2.26
CA PRO A 353 0.93 29.50 2.85
C PRO A 353 1.10 28.06 2.29
N TRP A 354 0.00 27.37 1.97
CA TRP A 354 0.06 26.03 1.40
C TRP A 354 0.59 26.02 -0.03
N ARG A 355 0.18 27.01 -0.85
CA ARG A 355 0.74 27.20 -2.20
C ARG A 355 2.25 27.47 -2.14
N LYS A 356 2.69 28.26 -1.14
CA LYS A 356 4.12 28.53 -0.95
C LYS A 356 4.89 27.25 -0.58
N ARG A 357 4.38 26.44 0.36
CA ARG A 357 5.00 25.15 0.73
C ARG A 357 5.15 24.25 -0.49
N ALA A 358 4.10 24.13 -1.31
CA ALA A 358 4.14 23.35 -2.53
C ALA A 358 5.21 23.87 -3.51
N ALA A 359 5.31 25.18 -3.72
CA ALA A 359 6.33 25.77 -4.59
C ALA A 359 7.75 25.50 -4.06
N ASP A 360 7.98 25.63 -2.76
CA ASP A 360 9.27 25.38 -2.10
C ASP A 360 9.66 23.89 -2.25
N ARG A 361 8.70 22.96 -2.06
CA ARG A 361 8.92 21.52 -2.23
C ARG A 361 9.22 21.15 -3.67
N ALA A 362 8.46 21.68 -4.64
CA ALA A 362 8.72 21.45 -6.06
C ALA A 362 10.12 21.94 -6.47
N ALA A 363 10.53 23.10 -5.97
CA ALA A 363 11.88 23.64 -6.20
C ALA A 363 12.96 22.72 -5.60
N ALA A 364 12.73 22.16 -4.41
CA ALA A 364 13.66 21.22 -3.77
C ALA A 364 13.74 19.89 -4.54
N ILE A 365 12.62 19.32 -4.99
CA ILE A 365 12.57 18.11 -5.82
C ILE A 365 13.36 18.33 -7.10
N ASN A 366 13.11 19.41 -7.84
CA ASN A 366 13.80 19.69 -9.09
C ASN A 366 15.31 19.95 -8.89
N ARG A 367 15.71 20.52 -7.77
CA ARG A 367 17.13 20.79 -7.48
C ARG A 367 17.90 19.55 -7.03
N LEU A 368 17.27 18.67 -6.22
CA LEU A 368 17.96 17.58 -5.53
C LEU A 368 17.78 16.23 -6.23
N MET A 369 16.66 16.02 -6.91
CA MET A 369 16.25 14.70 -7.41
C MET A 369 16.28 14.59 -8.94
N TRP A 370 16.34 15.71 -9.67
CA TRP A 370 16.41 15.70 -11.13
C TRP A 370 17.85 15.49 -11.61
N ASP A 371 18.07 14.45 -12.41
CA ASP A 371 19.31 14.23 -13.13
C ASP A 371 19.11 14.53 -14.62
N ALA A 372 19.71 15.64 -15.07
CA ALA A 372 19.57 16.11 -16.45
C ALA A 372 20.37 15.26 -17.45
N GLN A 373 21.41 14.56 -17.01
CA GLN A 373 22.23 13.71 -17.87
C GLN A 373 21.47 12.42 -18.19
N ASP A 374 20.86 11.80 -17.18
CA ASP A 374 20.11 10.56 -17.35
C ASP A 374 18.68 10.83 -17.84
N GLY A 375 18.14 12.02 -17.61
CA GLY A 375 16.75 12.37 -17.90
C GLY A 375 15.76 11.67 -16.97
N PHE A 376 16.12 11.51 -15.71
CA PHE A 376 15.31 10.88 -14.68
C PHE A 376 15.19 11.71 -13.43
N TYR A 377 14.08 11.50 -12.69
CA TYR A 377 13.99 11.82 -11.28
C TYR A 377 14.43 10.61 -10.45
N TYR A 378 15.38 10.80 -9.56
CA TYR A 378 15.90 9.80 -8.65
C TYR A 378 15.64 10.16 -7.19
N ASP A 379 15.80 9.18 -6.31
CA ASP A 379 15.77 9.40 -4.86
C ASP A 379 17.07 10.04 -4.40
N TYR A 380 16.96 10.97 -3.44
CA TYR A 380 18.10 11.73 -2.95
C TYR A 380 18.61 11.19 -1.61
N ASN A 381 19.87 10.74 -1.58
CA ASN A 381 20.54 10.38 -0.34
C ASN A 381 21.04 11.65 0.35
N PHE A 382 20.40 12.03 1.46
CA PHE A 382 20.75 13.24 2.18
C PHE A 382 22.03 13.09 3.02
N ALA A 383 22.43 11.86 3.38
CA ALA A 383 23.69 11.60 4.08
C ALA A 383 24.89 11.78 3.15
N HIS A 384 24.81 11.24 1.95
CA HIS A 384 25.88 11.35 0.93
C HIS A 384 25.72 12.55 0.00
N LYS A 385 24.60 13.29 0.07
CA LYS A 385 24.29 14.46 -0.76
C LYS A 385 24.34 14.15 -2.27
N SER A 386 23.79 13.03 -2.67
CA SER A 386 23.79 12.55 -4.06
C SER A 386 22.49 11.82 -4.39
N VAL A 387 22.17 11.73 -5.67
CA VAL A 387 21.07 10.89 -6.16
C VAL A 387 21.53 9.42 -6.24
N ARG A 388 20.56 8.50 -6.11
CA ARG A 388 20.77 7.09 -6.37
C ARG A 388 20.33 6.75 -7.79
N HIS A 389 21.30 6.40 -8.63
CA HIS A 389 21.06 5.99 -10.03
C HIS A 389 20.46 4.58 -10.09
N TYR A 390 19.19 4.47 -9.70
CA TYR A 390 18.39 3.25 -9.79
C TYR A 390 17.06 3.58 -10.50
N PRO A 391 16.97 3.37 -11.84
CA PRO A 391 15.75 3.64 -12.58
C PRO A 391 14.58 2.83 -12.04
N PHE A 392 13.58 3.54 -11.52
CA PHE A 392 12.38 3.00 -10.90
C PHE A 392 11.17 3.82 -11.35
N LEU A 393 9.99 3.22 -11.49
CA LEU A 393 8.80 3.90 -12.00
C LEU A 393 8.36 5.12 -11.18
N THR A 394 8.92 5.32 -10.00
CA THR A 394 8.66 6.54 -9.22
C THR A 394 9.19 7.82 -9.89
N THR A 395 10.01 7.71 -10.93
CA THR A 395 10.37 8.85 -11.80
C THR A 395 9.16 9.53 -12.44
N PHE A 396 8.02 8.82 -12.57
CA PHE A 396 6.78 9.39 -13.12
C PHE A 396 5.93 10.15 -12.10
N TYR A 397 6.21 10.06 -10.80
CA TYR A 397 5.47 10.81 -9.78
C TYR A 397 5.55 12.33 -9.96
N PRO A 398 6.71 12.95 -10.25
CA PRO A 398 6.78 14.38 -10.56
C PRO A 398 5.99 14.78 -11.81
N LEU A 399 5.89 13.91 -12.81
CA LEU A 399 5.04 14.14 -13.99
C LEU A 399 3.56 14.10 -13.59
N TRP A 400 3.15 13.02 -12.92
CA TRP A 400 1.79 12.84 -12.44
C TRP A 400 1.34 13.98 -11.52
N ALA A 401 2.21 14.44 -10.63
CA ALA A 401 1.96 15.55 -9.73
C ALA A 401 1.96 16.93 -10.42
N GLY A 402 2.57 17.06 -11.61
CA GLY A 402 2.70 18.33 -12.33
C GLY A 402 3.86 19.20 -11.82
N ILE A 403 4.91 18.59 -11.27
CA ILE A 403 6.14 19.24 -10.80
C ILE A 403 7.13 19.46 -11.93
N ALA A 404 7.21 18.50 -12.88
CA ALA A 404 8.17 18.52 -13.97
C ALA A 404 7.92 19.70 -14.94
N SER A 405 8.98 20.23 -15.52
CA SER A 405 8.84 21.09 -16.72
C SER A 405 8.49 20.24 -17.95
N GLN A 406 8.09 20.89 -19.05
CA GLN A 406 7.83 20.19 -20.31
C GLN A 406 9.08 19.47 -20.83
N GLU A 407 10.27 20.09 -20.66
CA GLU A 407 11.55 19.52 -21.09
C GLU A 407 11.94 18.31 -20.23
N GLN A 408 11.71 18.38 -18.90
CA GLN A 408 11.93 17.27 -17.99
C GLN A 408 10.99 16.11 -18.30
N ALA A 409 9.70 16.39 -18.50
CA ALA A 409 8.73 15.38 -18.87
C ALA A 409 9.07 14.69 -20.20
N ALA A 410 9.54 15.45 -21.21
CA ALA A 410 10.01 14.90 -22.48
C ALA A 410 11.28 14.05 -22.33
N ALA A 411 12.15 14.39 -21.36
CA ALA A 411 13.33 13.56 -21.08
C ALA A 411 12.94 12.23 -20.42
N VAL A 412 12.00 12.25 -19.46
CA VAL A 412 11.47 11.02 -18.83
C VAL A 412 10.73 10.16 -19.87
N GLU A 413 9.92 10.78 -20.75
CA GLU A 413 9.21 10.06 -21.82
C GLU A 413 10.17 9.30 -22.73
N ARG A 414 11.27 9.91 -23.19
CA ARG A 414 12.31 9.22 -24.00
C ARG A 414 12.91 8.01 -23.30
N ASN A 415 12.82 7.93 -21.99
CA ASN A 415 13.30 6.82 -21.17
C ASN A 415 12.24 5.74 -20.89
N VAL A 416 10.99 5.91 -21.34
CA VAL A 416 9.90 4.93 -21.15
C VAL A 416 10.31 3.54 -21.61
N ALA A 417 10.96 3.44 -22.78
CA ALA A 417 11.40 2.18 -23.36
C ALA A 417 12.33 1.34 -22.43
N LYS A 418 12.94 1.95 -21.43
CA LYS A 418 13.75 1.21 -20.43
C LYS A 418 12.88 0.35 -19.51
N PHE A 419 11.64 0.75 -19.27
CA PHE A 419 10.67 0.05 -18.43
C PHE A 419 9.67 -0.79 -19.21
N GLU A 420 9.35 -0.38 -20.44
CA GLU A 420 8.31 -0.96 -21.27
C GLU A 420 8.62 -2.41 -21.64
N ARG A 421 7.62 -3.27 -21.46
CA ARG A 421 7.67 -4.71 -21.74
C ARG A 421 6.35 -5.10 -22.43
N PRO A 422 6.25 -6.30 -23.02
CA PRO A 422 5.04 -6.73 -23.73
C PRO A 422 3.74 -6.65 -22.93
N GLY A 423 3.81 -6.62 -21.60
CA GLY A 423 2.64 -6.58 -20.70
C GLY A 423 2.46 -5.27 -19.95
N GLY A 424 3.15 -4.19 -20.31
CA GLY A 424 3.15 -2.89 -19.63
C GLY A 424 4.51 -2.53 -19.08
N LEU A 425 4.57 -1.73 -18.03
CA LEU A 425 5.81 -1.22 -17.46
C LEU A 425 6.33 -2.13 -16.33
N ALA A 426 7.59 -2.52 -16.40
CA ALA A 426 8.28 -3.14 -15.28
C ALA A 426 8.59 -2.07 -14.21
N THR A 427 8.48 -2.44 -12.94
CA THR A 427 8.68 -1.52 -11.80
C THR A 427 10.05 -0.86 -11.79
N SER A 428 11.09 -1.60 -12.17
CA SER A 428 12.47 -1.12 -12.32
C SER A 428 13.14 -1.72 -13.56
N THR A 429 14.38 -1.33 -13.81
CA THR A 429 15.18 -1.89 -14.91
C THR A 429 16.06 -3.06 -14.46
N PHE A 430 16.01 -3.46 -13.20
CA PHE A 430 16.86 -4.50 -12.61
C PHE A 430 16.07 -5.72 -12.15
N GLU A 431 16.58 -6.91 -12.48
CA GLU A 431 16.05 -8.18 -11.97
C GLU A 431 16.79 -8.55 -10.69
N SER A 432 16.20 -8.18 -9.54
CA SER A 432 16.81 -8.39 -8.22
C SER A 432 16.30 -9.64 -7.50
N GLY A 433 15.22 -10.24 -7.98
CA GLY A 433 14.49 -11.29 -7.28
C GLY A 433 13.50 -10.76 -6.23
N ASN A 434 13.36 -9.43 -6.09
CA ASN A 434 12.32 -8.82 -5.28
C ASN A 434 11.03 -8.61 -6.09
N GLN A 435 9.89 -8.58 -5.38
CA GLN A 435 8.58 -8.46 -6.06
C GLN A 435 8.30 -7.07 -6.63
N TRP A 436 8.99 -6.01 -6.15
CA TRP A 436 8.88 -4.64 -6.66
C TRP A 436 10.05 -4.25 -7.57
N ASP A 437 10.57 -5.21 -8.33
CA ASP A 437 11.57 -5.00 -9.38
C ASP A 437 11.16 -5.77 -10.65
N LEU A 438 11.96 -5.66 -11.73
CA LEU A 438 11.78 -6.48 -12.94
C LEU A 438 11.77 -7.98 -12.54
N PRO A 439 10.88 -8.84 -13.04
CA PRO A 439 9.99 -8.63 -14.22
C PRO A 439 8.58 -8.14 -13.89
N PHE A 440 8.30 -7.71 -12.66
CA PHE A 440 6.94 -7.43 -12.20
C PHE A 440 6.52 -6.00 -12.49
N GLY A 441 5.26 -5.86 -12.95
CA GLY A 441 4.50 -4.63 -13.07
C GLY A 441 3.32 -4.62 -12.11
N TRP A 442 2.94 -3.43 -11.63
CA TRP A 442 1.93 -3.20 -10.61
C TRP A 442 0.98 -2.10 -11.05
N ALA A 443 -0.31 -2.38 -10.99
CA ALA A 443 -1.36 -1.49 -11.46
C ALA A 443 -1.26 -0.03 -10.98
N PRO A 444 -0.95 0.27 -9.69
CA PRO A 444 -0.76 1.64 -9.24
C PRO A 444 0.30 2.41 -10.01
N LEU A 445 1.44 1.79 -10.30
CA LEU A 445 2.55 2.45 -11.02
C LEU A 445 2.27 2.60 -12.51
N GLU A 446 1.56 1.64 -13.12
CA GLU A 446 1.06 1.77 -14.49
C GLU A 446 0.19 3.03 -14.62
N MET A 447 -0.79 3.19 -13.74
CA MET A 447 -1.68 4.34 -13.76
C MET A 447 -0.93 5.67 -13.57
N ILE A 448 -0.04 5.74 -12.58
CA ILE A 448 0.73 6.97 -12.32
C ILE A 448 1.60 7.34 -13.51
N ALA A 449 2.24 6.38 -14.16
CA ALA A 449 3.05 6.62 -15.35
C ALA A 449 2.18 7.09 -16.54
N VAL A 450 1.08 6.39 -16.82
CA VAL A 450 0.15 6.72 -17.90
C VAL A 450 -0.46 8.12 -17.72
N GLU A 451 -1.01 8.41 -16.53
CA GLU A 451 -1.59 9.73 -16.25
C GLU A 451 -0.53 10.84 -16.25
N GLY A 452 0.69 10.53 -15.78
CA GLY A 452 1.83 11.44 -15.87
C GLY A 452 2.18 11.80 -17.30
N LEU A 453 2.27 10.81 -18.19
CA LEU A 453 2.51 11.04 -19.62
C LEU A 453 1.38 11.85 -20.28
N ARG A 454 0.12 11.51 -20.01
CA ARG A 454 -1.04 12.26 -20.53
C ARG A 454 -1.05 13.71 -20.10
N ARG A 455 -0.68 14.01 -18.87
CA ARG A 455 -0.59 15.39 -18.36
C ARG A 455 0.28 16.29 -19.23
N TYR A 456 1.34 15.74 -19.83
CA TYR A 456 2.29 16.47 -20.68
C TYR A 456 2.05 16.26 -22.19
N GLY A 457 0.93 15.62 -22.56
CA GLY A 457 0.52 15.45 -23.95
C GLY A 457 1.11 14.24 -24.68
N PHE A 458 1.84 13.35 -23.98
CA PHE A 458 2.38 12.10 -24.53
C PHE A 458 1.32 11.00 -24.63
N ASN A 459 0.19 11.34 -25.28
CA ASN A 459 -0.99 10.46 -25.33
C ASN A 459 -0.74 9.16 -26.08
N ALA A 460 0.10 9.17 -27.12
CA ALA A 460 0.40 7.97 -27.90
C ALA A 460 1.10 6.90 -27.04
N ASP A 461 2.08 7.30 -26.23
CA ASP A 461 2.77 6.39 -25.31
C ASP A 461 1.85 5.93 -24.17
N ALA A 462 1.09 6.84 -23.61
CA ALA A 462 0.10 6.53 -22.58
C ALA A 462 -0.94 5.51 -23.06
N ASP A 463 -1.45 5.66 -24.30
CA ASP A 463 -2.41 4.71 -24.89
C ASP A 463 -1.78 3.36 -25.16
N ARG A 464 -0.55 3.32 -25.69
CA ARG A 464 0.18 2.08 -25.97
C ARG A 464 0.42 1.29 -24.69
N ILE A 465 0.97 1.93 -23.65
CA ILE A 465 1.23 1.31 -22.35
C ILE A 465 -0.08 0.80 -21.72
N SER A 466 -1.14 1.62 -21.77
CA SER A 466 -2.47 1.21 -21.29
C SER A 466 -2.94 -0.05 -22.00
N GLN A 467 -2.85 -0.12 -23.32
CA GLN A 467 -3.26 -1.29 -24.11
C GLN A 467 -2.44 -2.55 -23.76
N GLU A 468 -1.13 -2.42 -23.58
CA GLU A 468 -0.25 -3.52 -23.19
C GLU A 468 -0.67 -4.11 -21.85
N PHE A 469 -0.84 -3.26 -20.82
CA PHE A 469 -1.25 -3.70 -19.48
C PHE A 469 -2.68 -4.23 -19.46
N LEU A 470 -3.64 -3.53 -20.05
CA LEU A 470 -5.04 -3.96 -20.12
C LEU A 470 -5.19 -5.30 -20.85
N SER A 471 -4.45 -5.50 -21.95
CA SER A 471 -4.47 -6.78 -22.67
C SER A 471 -3.92 -7.91 -21.82
N LEU A 472 -2.83 -7.69 -21.07
CA LEU A 472 -2.28 -8.69 -20.16
C LEU A 472 -3.29 -9.07 -19.08
N VAL A 473 -3.86 -8.09 -18.38
CA VAL A 473 -4.85 -8.33 -17.31
C VAL A 473 -6.07 -9.09 -17.86
N ARG A 474 -6.58 -8.68 -19.03
CA ARG A 474 -7.72 -9.34 -19.69
C ARG A 474 -7.39 -10.79 -20.08
N ASP A 475 -6.24 -11.01 -20.72
CA ASP A 475 -5.85 -12.33 -21.22
C ASP A 475 -5.68 -13.31 -20.05
N GLU A 476 -5.07 -12.88 -18.94
CA GLU A 476 -4.94 -13.68 -17.72
C GLU A 476 -6.30 -13.91 -17.05
N TYR A 477 -7.17 -12.89 -16.96
CA TYR A 477 -8.52 -13.03 -16.44
C TYR A 477 -9.33 -14.10 -17.23
N LEU A 478 -9.22 -14.11 -18.55
CA LEU A 478 -9.91 -15.11 -19.38
C LEU A 478 -9.38 -16.54 -19.14
N LYS A 479 -8.13 -16.70 -18.71
CA LYS A 479 -7.53 -18.01 -18.38
C LYS A 479 -7.95 -18.50 -17.01
N VAL A 480 -7.97 -17.63 -15.98
CA VAL A 480 -8.12 -18.05 -14.59
C VAL A 480 -9.43 -17.61 -13.92
N GLY A 481 -10.16 -16.66 -14.50
CA GLY A 481 -11.46 -16.18 -14.01
C GLY A 481 -11.39 -15.14 -12.90
N PHE A 482 -10.21 -14.62 -12.56
CA PHE A 482 -10.01 -13.57 -11.56
C PHE A 482 -8.83 -12.66 -11.91
N ILE A 483 -8.83 -11.44 -11.34
CA ILE A 483 -7.75 -10.46 -11.46
C ILE A 483 -6.79 -10.64 -10.29
N VAL A 484 -5.49 -10.47 -10.52
CA VAL A 484 -4.45 -10.66 -9.50
C VAL A 484 -3.74 -9.34 -9.16
N GLU A 485 -2.87 -9.43 -8.16
CA GLU A 485 -2.18 -8.30 -7.55
C GLU A 485 -1.05 -7.75 -8.43
N LYS A 486 -0.22 -8.62 -8.98
CA LYS A 486 1.00 -8.29 -9.75
C LYS A 486 1.13 -9.20 -10.96
N TYR A 487 1.83 -8.71 -11.97
CA TYR A 487 1.99 -9.42 -13.24
C TYR A 487 3.45 -9.46 -13.66
N ASP A 488 3.90 -10.60 -14.19
CA ASP A 488 5.14 -10.66 -14.98
C ASP A 488 4.87 -10.00 -16.35
N VAL A 489 5.27 -8.74 -16.47
CA VAL A 489 5.04 -7.96 -17.69
C VAL A 489 5.97 -8.35 -18.83
N VAL A 490 7.05 -9.09 -18.53
CA VAL A 490 8.00 -9.60 -19.53
C VAL A 490 7.41 -10.84 -20.23
N ARG A 491 6.96 -11.84 -19.44
CA ARG A 491 6.41 -13.10 -19.95
C ARG A 491 4.90 -13.04 -20.19
N ARG A 492 4.26 -11.95 -19.82
CA ARG A 492 2.80 -11.76 -19.87
C ARG A 492 2.04 -12.83 -19.11
N GLY A 493 2.24 -12.87 -17.79
CA GLY A 493 1.63 -13.90 -16.95
C GLY A 493 1.47 -13.50 -15.49
N THR A 494 0.96 -14.44 -14.71
CA THR A 494 0.70 -14.28 -13.27
C THR A 494 1.65 -15.11 -12.39
N ASP A 495 2.63 -15.80 -12.99
CA ASP A 495 3.61 -16.60 -12.25
C ASP A 495 4.55 -15.68 -11.45
N SER A 496 4.57 -15.89 -10.16
CA SER A 496 5.42 -15.16 -9.20
C SER A 496 6.41 -16.07 -8.46
N SER A 497 6.62 -17.28 -8.96
CA SER A 497 7.52 -18.30 -8.36
C SER A 497 9.00 -17.88 -8.36
N SER A 498 9.39 -16.94 -9.24
CA SER A 498 10.76 -16.39 -9.31
C SER A 498 11.09 -15.43 -8.17
N ILE A 499 10.11 -14.96 -7.40
CA ILE A 499 10.33 -14.07 -6.27
C ILE A 499 11.12 -14.77 -5.18
N ARG A 500 12.27 -14.20 -4.82
CA ARG A 500 13.11 -14.67 -3.71
C ARG A 500 12.81 -13.93 -2.41
N PHE A 501 12.51 -12.63 -2.52
CA PHE A 501 12.19 -11.76 -1.41
C PHE A 501 10.83 -11.10 -1.66
N GLY A 502 9.94 -11.19 -0.68
CA GLY A 502 8.53 -10.92 -0.80
C GLY A 502 7.72 -12.20 -0.61
N TYR A 503 6.53 -12.26 -1.18
CA TYR A 503 5.70 -13.46 -1.16
C TYR A 503 5.43 -13.99 -2.58
N GLN A 504 5.55 -15.30 -2.73
CA GLN A 504 5.39 -15.99 -4.02
C GLN A 504 3.92 -16.21 -4.40
N SER A 505 3.00 -16.14 -3.43
CA SER A 505 1.56 -16.28 -3.71
C SER A 505 1.02 -15.00 -4.35
N ASN A 506 0.53 -15.08 -5.58
CA ASN A 506 -0.15 -13.96 -6.22
C ASN A 506 -1.58 -13.87 -5.71
N GLN A 507 -1.97 -12.71 -5.17
CA GLN A 507 -3.26 -12.54 -4.51
C GLN A 507 -4.37 -12.26 -5.51
N ALA A 508 -5.51 -12.94 -5.38
CA ALA A 508 -6.64 -12.83 -6.28
C ALA A 508 -7.66 -11.78 -5.82
N GLY A 509 -8.36 -11.17 -6.76
CA GLY A 509 -9.46 -10.25 -6.51
C GLY A 509 -9.03 -8.85 -6.12
N LEU A 510 -7.84 -8.42 -6.52
CA LEU A 510 -7.20 -7.19 -6.01
C LEU A 510 -7.94 -5.92 -6.42
N GLY A 511 -8.39 -5.19 -5.40
CA GLY A 511 -9.15 -3.95 -5.54
C GLY A 511 -8.45 -2.87 -6.34
N TRP A 512 -7.15 -2.63 -6.13
CA TRP A 512 -6.42 -1.62 -6.92
C TRP A 512 -6.28 -1.99 -8.39
N THR A 513 -6.00 -3.27 -8.72
CA THR A 513 -5.93 -3.71 -10.12
C THR A 513 -7.29 -3.59 -10.81
N ASN A 514 -8.38 -3.97 -10.10
CA ASN A 514 -9.75 -3.79 -10.57
C ASN A 514 -10.03 -2.32 -10.94
N ALA A 515 -9.70 -1.41 -10.06
CA ALA A 515 -9.94 0.02 -10.24
C ALA A 515 -9.07 0.63 -11.35
N VAL A 516 -7.77 0.31 -11.35
CA VAL A 516 -6.84 0.82 -12.37
C VAL A 516 -7.20 0.28 -13.76
N TYR A 517 -7.58 -1.01 -13.87
CA TYR A 517 -8.04 -1.57 -15.13
C TYR A 517 -9.19 -0.73 -15.73
N THR A 518 -10.21 -0.45 -14.94
CA THR A 518 -11.35 0.34 -15.43
C THR A 518 -10.96 1.80 -15.69
N ARG A 519 -10.07 2.36 -14.89
CA ARG A 519 -9.58 3.73 -15.07
C ARG A 519 -8.82 3.90 -16.38
N LEU A 520 -7.86 3.04 -16.65
CA LEU A 520 -7.08 3.08 -17.88
C LEU A 520 -7.93 2.79 -19.12
N LEU A 521 -8.92 1.88 -19.00
CA LEU A 521 -9.85 1.60 -20.09
C LEU A 521 -10.70 2.83 -20.43
N ASP A 522 -11.26 3.52 -19.44
CA ASP A 522 -12.08 4.71 -19.64
C ASP A 522 -11.27 5.91 -20.24
N GLU A 523 -9.96 5.91 -20.08
CA GLU A 523 -9.08 6.95 -20.63
C GLU A 523 -8.65 6.69 -22.09
N LEU A 524 -8.80 5.46 -22.57
CA LEU A 524 -8.52 5.14 -23.97
C LEU A 524 -9.59 5.74 -24.90
N PRO A 525 -9.22 6.18 -26.10
CA PRO A 525 -10.18 6.49 -27.14
C PRO A 525 -11.08 5.28 -27.47
N ALA A 526 -12.37 5.53 -27.78
CA ALA A 526 -13.35 4.47 -27.98
C ALA A 526 -12.95 3.42 -29.03
N GLU A 527 -12.20 3.83 -30.06
CA GLU A 527 -11.68 2.94 -31.11
C GLU A 527 -10.54 2.01 -30.64
N LYS A 528 -10.05 2.20 -29.40
CA LYS A 528 -8.95 1.43 -28.80
C LYS A 528 -9.38 0.52 -27.64
N HIS A 529 -10.71 0.44 -27.37
CA HIS A 529 -11.27 -0.41 -26.30
C HIS A 529 -11.17 -1.94 -26.61
#